data_b40c8cc63125956072c93ac69241ac10
#
_entry.id   b40c8cc63125956072c93ac69241ac10
#
_cell.length_a   1.000
_cell.length_b   1.000
_cell.length_c   1.000
_cell.angle_alpha   90.00
_cell.angle_beta   90.00
_cell.angle_gamma   90.00
#
_symmetry.space_group_name_H-M   'P 1'
#
loop_
_entity.id
_entity.type
_entity.pdbx_description
1 polymer ?
#
loop_
_entity_poly.entity_id
_entity_poly.type
_entity_poly.pdbx_seq_one_letter_code
_entity_poly.pdbx_strand_id
1 'polypeptide(L)'
;MGVTKQAAQKRFVPKGPGELSDLDPHQGFSRFTERARNVVMAAQNEARAADNDEIRPEHLVLGLLTEPDALAAMSLVAQGVPLETVRQTVTATLPPAADHVPALIPYDPRARKALELTFREALRMGHNYIGTEHILLALLELEDGTGVLAALGVDKATAEANIAGAVAASRAAHEQK
;
A
#
# COMPACT_ATOMS: atom_id res chain seq x y z
N MET A 1 -15.73 18.70 24.95
CA MET A 1 -16.17 18.70 23.56
C MET A 1 -15.15 18.09 22.61
N GLY A 2 -13.89 18.37 22.78
CA GLY A 2 -12.85 17.74 21.99
C GLY A 2 -12.71 16.24 22.22
N VAL A 3 -13.14 15.75 23.37
CA VAL A 3 -13.03 14.34 23.77
C VAL A 3 -13.85 13.44 22.84
N THR A 4 -15.03 13.89 22.42
CA THR A 4 -15.89 13.09 21.56
C THR A 4 -15.26 12.86 20.18
N LYS A 5 -14.60 13.88 19.66
CA LYS A 5 -13.91 13.77 18.38
C LYS A 5 -12.74 12.81 18.45
N GLN A 6 -12.01 12.83 19.55
CA GLN A 6 -10.88 11.95 19.74
C GLN A 6 -11.32 10.50 19.86
N ALA A 7 -12.43 10.24 20.50
CA ALA A 7 -12.96 8.89 20.61
C ALA A 7 -13.34 8.34 19.23
N ALA A 8 -13.89 9.18 18.37
CA ALA A 8 -14.23 8.78 17.02
C ALA A 8 -12.99 8.46 16.18
N GLN A 9 -11.91 9.19 16.40
CA GLN A 9 -10.66 8.97 15.67
C GLN A 9 -9.99 7.66 16.01
N LYS A 10 -10.25 7.10 17.18
CA LYS A 10 -9.69 5.83 17.58
C LYS A 10 -10.29 4.65 16.83
N ARG A 11 -11.42 4.86 16.19
CA ARG A 11 -12.06 3.82 15.41
C ARG A 11 -11.47 3.78 14.02
N PHE A 12 -11.05 2.62 13.61
CA PHE A 12 -10.58 2.41 12.27
C PHE A 12 -11.78 2.28 11.33
N VAL A 13 -12.30 3.39 10.88
CA VAL A 13 -13.39 3.45 9.92
C VAL A 13 -13.09 4.58 8.94
N PRO A 14 -12.71 4.27 7.72
CA PRO A 14 -12.50 5.32 6.73
C PRO A 14 -13.84 5.93 6.37
N LYS A 15 -13.96 7.23 6.53
CA LYS A 15 -15.20 7.93 6.26
C LYS A 15 -15.25 8.56 4.90
N GLY A 16 -14.10 8.75 4.28
CA GLY A 16 -14.10 9.34 2.95
C GLY A 16 -12.74 9.94 2.59
N PRO A 17 -12.65 10.50 1.38
CA PRO A 17 -11.38 11.01 0.88
C PRO A 17 -10.74 12.10 1.73
N GLY A 18 -11.54 12.89 2.42
CA GLY A 18 -11.04 13.97 3.25
C GLY A 18 -10.20 13.53 4.43
N GLU A 19 -10.50 12.35 4.99
CA GLU A 19 -9.75 11.84 6.13
C GLU A 19 -8.34 11.42 5.78
N LEU A 20 -8.16 10.89 4.57
CA LEU A 20 -6.83 10.45 4.15
C LEU A 20 -5.93 11.61 3.75
N SER A 21 -6.53 12.74 3.37
CA SER A 21 -5.72 13.92 3.02
C SER A 21 -4.98 14.51 4.22
N ASP A 22 -5.50 14.26 5.41
CA ASP A 22 -4.93 14.79 6.65
C ASP A 22 -4.19 13.71 7.46
N LEU A 23 -3.87 12.58 6.84
CA LEU A 23 -3.15 11.50 7.52
C LEU A 23 -1.77 11.96 7.96
N ASP A 24 -1.46 11.75 9.25
CA ASP A 24 -0.11 11.85 9.72
C ASP A 24 0.36 10.46 10.21
N PRO A 25 1.68 10.23 10.26
CA PRO A 25 2.21 8.91 10.63
C PRO A 25 1.78 8.43 12.02
N HIS A 26 1.42 9.35 12.91
CA HIS A 26 1.08 8.99 14.28
C HIS A 26 -0.38 8.61 14.45
N GLN A 27 -1.27 9.15 13.62
CA GLN A 27 -2.71 8.93 13.73
C GLN A 27 -3.28 8.13 12.56
N GLY A 28 -2.96 8.53 11.33
CA GLY A 28 -3.51 7.90 10.14
C GLY A 28 -3.02 6.48 9.93
N PHE A 29 -1.83 6.17 10.40
CA PHE A 29 -1.21 4.86 10.19
C PHE A 29 -1.18 3.99 11.44
N SER A 30 -2.02 4.29 12.45
CA SER A 30 -2.02 3.56 13.72
C SER A 30 -2.39 2.09 13.58
N ARG A 31 -3.19 1.74 12.57
CA ARG A 31 -3.61 0.36 12.31
C ARG A 31 -2.70 -0.36 11.31
N PHE A 32 -1.71 0.33 10.78
CA PHE A 32 -0.76 -0.26 9.86
C PHE A 32 0.20 -1.16 10.62
N THR A 33 0.51 -2.33 10.06
CA THR A 33 1.59 -3.16 10.58
C THR A 33 2.91 -2.43 10.41
N GLU A 34 3.94 -2.89 11.12
CA GLU A 34 5.27 -2.30 10.97
C GLU A 34 5.74 -2.34 9.51
N ARG A 35 5.56 -3.48 8.84
CA ARG A 35 5.96 -3.62 7.44
C ARG A 35 5.15 -2.70 6.53
N ALA A 36 3.86 -2.55 6.77
CA ALA A 36 3.04 -1.62 5.98
C ALA A 36 3.48 -0.17 6.18
N ARG A 37 3.84 0.22 7.41
CA ARG A 37 4.39 1.54 7.67
C ARG A 37 5.71 1.73 6.94
N ASN A 38 6.55 0.71 6.94
CA ASN A 38 7.82 0.75 6.21
C ASN A 38 7.61 0.96 4.71
N VAL A 39 6.56 0.36 4.14
CA VAL A 39 6.22 0.54 2.72
C VAL A 39 5.89 2.01 2.43
N VAL A 40 5.07 2.62 3.28
CA VAL A 40 4.69 4.03 3.09
C VAL A 40 5.91 4.95 3.22
N MET A 41 6.77 4.68 4.21
CA MET A 41 8.01 5.45 4.36
C MET A 41 8.96 5.24 3.19
N ALA A 42 9.05 4.00 2.70
CA ALA A 42 9.87 3.68 1.54
C ALA A 42 9.36 4.38 0.28
N ALA A 43 8.04 4.53 0.13
CA ALA A 43 7.46 5.26 -1.00
C ALA A 43 7.94 6.71 -1.02
N GLN A 44 7.99 7.37 0.13
CA GLN A 44 8.54 8.72 0.21
C GLN A 44 10.02 8.74 -0.17
N ASN A 45 10.79 7.77 0.32
CA ASN A 45 12.21 7.68 -0.01
C ASN A 45 12.43 7.43 -1.50
N GLU A 46 11.59 6.61 -2.12
CA GLU A 46 11.67 6.36 -3.56
C GLU A 46 11.35 7.60 -4.38
N ALA A 47 10.34 8.38 -3.96
CA ALA A 47 10.03 9.63 -4.63
C ALA A 47 11.21 10.61 -4.51
N ARG A 48 11.81 10.70 -3.33
CA ARG A 48 12.97 11.57 -3.11
C ARG A 48 14.17 11.12 -3.94
N ALA A 49 14.43 9.82 -3.99
CA ALA A 49 15.55 9.29 -4.76
C ALA A 49 15.41 9.57 -6.26
N ALA A 50 14.18 9.63 -6.75
CA ALA A 50 13.89 9.95 -8.16
C ALA A 50 13.72 11.45 -8.40
N ASP A 51 13.90 12.28 -7.37
CA ASP A 51 13.67 13.73 -7.42
C ASP A 51 12.24 14.06 -7.87
N ASN A 52 11.27 13.26 -7.46
CA ASN A 52 9.86 13.52 -7.72
C ASN A 52 9.27 14.34 -6.59
N ASP A 53 8.40 15.29 -6.94
CA ASP A 53 7.82 16.23 -5.99
C ASP A 53 6.46 15.78 -5.44
N GLU A 54 5.99 14.62 -5.87
CA GLU A 54 4.77 14.00 -5.35
C GLU A 54 4.98 12.50 -5.20
N ILE A 55 4.34 11.90 -4.18
CA ILE A 55 4.31 10.45 -4.02
C ILE A 55 3.16 9.92 -4.86
N ARG A 56 3.48 9.05 -5.82
CA ARG A 56 2.52 8.47 -6.75
C ARG A 56 2.26 7.01 -6.40
N PRO A 57 1.22 6.38 -6.98
CA PRO A 57 1.01 4.94 -6.78
C PRO A 57 2.24 4.11 -7.13
N GLU A 58 2.99 4.51 -8.15
CA GLU A 58 4.22 3.84 -8.56
C GLU A 58 5.24 3.79 -7.43
N HIS A 59 5.34 4.86 -6.63
CA HIS A 59 6.24 4.89 -5.48
C HIS A 59 5.78 3.93 -4.38
N LEU A 60 4.46 3.76 -4.23
CA LEU A 60 3.93 2.78 -3.28
C LEU A 60 4.27 1.35 -3.73
N VAL A 61 4.20 1.07 -5.04
CA VAL A 61 4.63 -0.23 -5.56
C VAL A 61 6.11 -0.46 -5.23
N LEU A 62 6.96 0.53 -5.48
CA LEU A 62 8.38 0.41 -5.15
C LEU A 62 8.59 0.19 -3.66
N GLY A 63 7.77 0.83 -2.83
CA GLY A 63 7.80 0.62 -1.39
C GLY A 63 7.50 -0.83 -1.00
N LEU A 64 6.54 -1.47 -1.67
CA LEU A 64 6.22 -2.88 -1.43
C LEU A 64 7.43 -3.78 -1.63
N LEU A 65 8.29 -3.45 -2.58
CA LEU A 65 9.46 -4.25 -2.92
C LEU A 65 10.54 -4.21 -1.83
N THR A 66 10.48 -3.23 -0.95
CA THR A 66 11.46 -3.12 0.15
C THR A 66 11.17 -4.09 1.30
N GLU A 67 10.02 -4.77 1.26
CA GLU A 67 9.64 -5.78 2.24
C GLU A 67 9.42 -7.12 1.52
N PRO A 68 10.50 -7.78 1.06
CA PRO A 68 10.37 -8.96 0.19
C PRO A 68 9.75 -10.17 0.88
N ASP A 69 9.79 -10.22 2.20
CA ASP A 69 9.22 -11.32 2.97
C ASP A 69 7.78 -11.06 3.42
N ALA A 70 7.23 -9.89 3.05
CA ALA A 70 5.85 -9.56 3.38
C ALA A 70 4.89 -10.16 2.35
N LEU A 71 3.61 -10.27 2.72
CA LEU A 71 2.61 -10.94 1.90
C LEU A 71 2.44 -10.31 0.52
N ALA A 72 2.55 -8.98 0.40
CA ALA A 72 2.43 -8.33 -0.90
C ALA A 72 3.51 -8.81 -1.87
N ALA A 73 4.77 -8.73 -1.44
CA ALA A 73 5.89 -9.14 -2.29
C ALA A 73 5.81 -10.64 -2.60
N MET A 74 5.46 -11.44 -1.61
CA MET A 74 5.31 -12.88 -1.80
C MET A 74 4.21 -13.19 -2.81
N SER A 75 3.12 -12.43 -2.81
CA SER A 75 2.04 -12.59 -3.77
C SER A 75 2.48 -12.27 -5.20
N LEU A 76 3.30 -11.23 -5.38
CA LEU A 76 3.85 -10.91 -6.69
C LEU A 76 4.70 -12.07 -7.23
N VAL A 77 5.60 -12.59 -6.40
CA VAL A 77 6.46 -13.71 -6.78
C VAL A 77 5.64 -14.95 -7.07
N ALA A 78 4.59 -15.20 -6.28
CA ALA A 78 3.72 -16.35 -6.48
C ALA A 78 2.98 -16.31 -7.82
N GLN A 79 2.77 -15.12 -8.37
CA GLN A 79 2.17 -14.96 -9.70
C GLN A 79 3.20 -14.97 -10.83
N GLY A 80 4.44 -15.32 -10.50
CA GLY A 80 5.50 -15.47 -11.50
C GLY A 80 6.19 -14.17 -11.89
N VAL A 81 6.03 -13.11 -11.10
CA VAL A 81 6.62 -11.80 -11.41
C VAL A 81 7.78 -11.54 -10.45
N PRO A 82 9.03 -11.61 -10.94
CA PRO A 82 10.18 -11.31 -10.08
C PRO A 82 10.16 -9.87 -9.59
N LEU A 83 10.55 -9.65 -8.34
CA LEU A 83 10.53 -8.31 -7.75
C LEU A 83 11.41 -7.33 -8.53
N GLU A 84 12.54 -7.79 -9.06
CA GLU A 84 13.42 -6.94 -9.86
C GLU A 84 12.74 -6.49 -11.15
N THR A 85 11.95 -7.36 -11.77
CA THR A 85 11.18 -7.00 -12.97
C THR A 85 10.15 -5.92 -12.64
N VAL A 86 9.47 -6.04 -11.49
CA VAL A 86 8.53 -5.01 -11.04
C VAL A 86 9.27 -3.68 -10.88
N ARG A 87 10.42 -3.69 -10.20
CA ARG A 87 11.22 -2.48 -9.97
C ARG A 87 11.60 -1.80 -11.27
N GLN A 88 12.14 -2.55 -12.21
CA GLN A 88 12.58 -1.99 -13.50
C GLN A 88 11.41 -1.39 -14.27
N THR A 89 10.31 -2.12 -14.35
CA THR A 89 9.13 -1.67 -15.10
C THR A 89 8.51 -0.42 -14.47
N VAL A 90 8.35 -0.42 -13.15
CA VAL A 90 7.73 0.71 -12.44
C VAL A 90 8.65 1.94 -12.50
N THR A 91 9.96 1.76 -12.29
CA THR A 91 10.91 2.87 -12.35
C THR A 91 10.87 3.56 -13.71
N ALA A 92 10.69 2.79 -14.79
CA ALA A 92 10.61 3.35 -16.14
C ALA A 92 9.37 4.24 -16.35
N THR A 93 8.36 4.13 -15.50
CA THR A 93 7.14 4.95 -15.61
C THR A 93 7.16 6.21 -14.75
N LEU A 94 8.21 6.40 -13.95
CA LEU A 94 8.27 7.57 -13.06
C LEU A 94 8.44 8.86 -13.87
N PRO A 95 7.86 9.98 -13.36
CA PRO A 95 8.04 11.25 -14.05
C PRO A 95 9.50 11.71 -13.99
N PRO A 96 9.90 12.63 -14.87
CA PRO A 96 11.25 13.19 -14.83
C PRO A 96 11.49 13.96 -13.51
N ALA A 97 12.75 14.17 -13.19
CA ALA A 97 13.15 14.88 -11.99
C ALA A 97 12.55 16.28 -11.95
N ALA A 98 11.99 16.67 -10.81
CA ALA A 98 11.48 18.00 -10.59
C ALA A 98 12.61 18.95 -10.22
N ASP A 99 12.40 20.26 -10.45
CA ASP A 99 13.40 21.27 -10.08
C ASP A 99 13.54 21.42 -8.58
N HIS A 100 12.48 21.15 -7.83
CA HIS A 100 12.47 21.30 -6.37
C HIS A 100 11.64 20.18 -5.74
N VAL A 101 12.22 19.51 -4.76
CA VAL A 101 11.54 18.46 -4.00
C VAL A 101 11.36 18.95 -2.57
N PRO A 102 10.13 19.07 -2.07
CA PRO A 102 9.92 19.56 -0.71
C PRO A 102 10.43 18.57 0.33
N ALA A 103 10.71 19.07 1.53
CA ALA A 103 11.18 18.22 2.63
C ALA A 103 10.15 17.15 2.98
N LEU A 104 8.87 17.51 2.96
CA LEU A 104 7.77 16.57 3.13
C LEU A 104 7.04 16.45 1.80
N ILE A 105 7.21 15.32 1.14
CA ILE A 105 6.66 15.12 -0.19
C ILE A 105 5.18 14.75 -0.08
N PRO A 106 4.26 15.51 -0.71
CA PRO A 106 2.84 15.21 -0.64
C PRO A 106 2.47 14.02 -1.51
N TYR A 107 1.34 13.39 -1.18
CA TYR A 107 0.75 12.37 -2.02
C TYR A 107 -0.01 13.02 -3.17
N ASP A 108 0.11 12.48 -4.37
CA ASP A 108 -0.76 12.92 -5.47
C ASP A 108 -2.18 12.37 -5.25
N PRO A 109 -3.19 12.85 -6.01
CA PRO A 109 -4.56 12.39 -5.80
C PRO A 109 -4.75 10.88 -5.97
N ARG A 110 -4.02 10.25 -6.87
CA ARG A 110 -4.14 8.81 -7.09
C ARG A 110 -3.52 8.02 -5.94
N ALA A 111 -2.40 8.48 -5.39
CA ALA A 111 -1.80 7.84 -4.21
C ALA A 111 -2.71 7.96 -3.00
N ARG A 112 -3.36 9.11 -2.82
CA ARG A 112 -4.37 9.26 -1.76
C ARG A 112 -5.51 8.28 -1.95
N LYS A 113 -5.95 8.11 -3.18
CA LYS A 113 -7.02 7.15 -3.48
C LYS A 113 -6.56 5.72 -3.17
N ALA A 114 -5.32 5.38 -3.50
CA ALA A 114 -4.78 4.06 -3.17
C ALA A 114 -4.79 3.83 -1.66
N LEU A 115 -4.38 4.82 -0.87
CA LEU A 115 -4.41 4.69 0.59
C LEU A 115 -5.83 4.56 1.12
N GLU A 116 -6.78 5.30 0.56
CA GLU A 116 -8.19 5.16 0.91
C GLU A 116 -8.69 3.74 0.61
N LEU A 117 -8.38 3.23 -0.57
CA LEU A 117 -8.76 1.88 -0.97
C LEU A 117 -8.12 0.82 -0.10
N THR A 118 -6.92 1.10 0.44
CA THR A 118 -6.24 0.18 1.36
C THR A 118 -7.10 -0.12 2.59
N PHE A 119 -7.71 0.90 3.16
CA PHE A 119 -8.63 0.71 4.29
C PHE A 119 -9.84 -0.13 3.88
N ARG A 120 -10.39 0.15 2.70
CA ARG A 120 -11.55 -0.60 2.20
C ARG A 120 -11.21 -2.07 1.97
N GLU A 121 -10.03 -2.35 1.44
CA GLU A 121 -9.63 -3.73 1.22
C GLU A 121 -9.47 -4.51 2.53
N ALA A 122 -8.90 -3.88 3.55
CA ALA A 122 -8.80 -4.51 4.85
C ALA A 122 -10.17 -4.81 5.44
N LEU A 123 -11.09 -3.85 5.38
CA LEU A 123 -12.46 -4.04 5.88
C LEU A 123 -13.19 -5.12 5.11
N ARG A 124 -13.05 -5.14 3.79
CA ARG A 124 -13.70 -6.14 2.94
C ARG A 124 -13.22 -7.55 3.26
N MET A 125 -11.96 -7.70 3.64
CA MET A 125 -11.40 -8.99 4.05
C MET A 125 -11.68 -9.34 5.51
N GLY A 126 -12.33 -8.45 6.25
CA GLY A 126 -12.64 -8.68 7.67
C GLY A 126 -11.43 -8.53 8.57
N HIS A 127 -10.42 -7.77 8.17
CA HIS A 127 -9.22 -7.56 8.96
C HIS A 127 -9.31 -6.25 9.73
N ASN A 128 -8.74 -6.25 10.94
CA ASN A 128 -8.70 -5.05 11.79
C ASN A 128 -7.31 -4.40 11.79
N TYR A 129 -6.48 -4.74 10.83
CA TYR A 129 -5.14 -4.20 10.65
C TYR A 129 -4.93 -3.89 9.17
N ILE A 130 -3.93 -3.06 8.88
CA ILE A 130 -3.52 -2.74 7.52
C ILE A 130 -2.13 -3.35 7.30
N GLY A 131 -2.06 -4.37 6.45
CA GLY A 131 -0.81 -5.01 6.06
C GLY A 131 -0.39 -4.60 4.66
N THR A 132 0.79 -5.05 4.25
CA THR A 132 1.28 -4.78 2.90
C THR A 132 0.33 -5.37 1.85
N GLU A 133 -0.32 -6.49 2.16
CA GLU A 133 -1.29 -7.13 1.28
C GLU A 133 -2.45 -6.22 0.92
N HIS A 134 -2.92 -5.41 1.87
CA HIS A 134 -4.03 -4.48 1.63
C HIS A 134 -3.59 -3.34 0.72
N ILE A 135 -2.35 -2.90 0.86
CA ILE A 135 -1.79 -1.88 -0.03
C ILE A 135 -1.71 -2.41 -1.46
N LEU A 136 -1.24 -3.66 -1.63
CA LEU A 136 -1.18 -4.28 -2.95
C LEU A 136 -2.57 -4.39 -3.58
N LEU A 137 -3.55 -4.90 -2.83
CA LEU A 137 -4.91 -5.05 -3.35
C LEU A 137 -5.51 -3.70 -3.73
N ALA A 138 -5.23 -2.66 -2.94
CA ALA A 138 -5.69 -1.31 -3.23
C ALA A 138 -5.07 -0.78 -4.53
N LEU A 139 -3.79 -1.02 -4.73
CA LEU A 139 -3.11 -0.60 -5.95
C LEU A 139 -3.69 -1.32 -7.18
N LEU A 140 -3.98 -2.60 -7.05
CA LEU A 140 -4.59 -3.37 -8.14
C LEU A 140 -6.01 -2.88 -8.42
N GLU A 141 -6.78 -2.55 -7.39
CA GLU A 141 -8.11 -1.97 -7.55
C GLU A 141 -8.03 -0.62 -8.26
N LEU A 142 -7.07 0.20 -7.89
CA LEU A 142 -6.87 1.51 -8.52
C LEU A 142 -6.53 1.37 -10.00
N GLU A 143 -5.72 0.38 -10.36
CA GLU A 143 -5.33 0.13 -11.75
C GLU A 143 -6.50 -0.37 -12.59
N ASP A 144 -7.41 -1.11 -11.98
CA ASP A 144 -8.58 -1.67 -12.65
C ASP A 144 -8.22 -2.39 -13.97
N GLY A 145 -7.16 -3.19 -13.92
CA GLY A 145 -6.72 -3.99 -15.05
C GLY A 145 -5.94 -3.24 -16.13
N THR A 146 -5.64 -1.95 -15.93
CA THR A 146 -5.02 -1.13 -16.98
C THR A 146 -3.67 -0.52 -16.59
N GLY A 147 -3.14 -0.86 -15.41
CA GLY A 147 -1.90 -0.28 -14.91
C GLY A 147 -0.68 -1.16 -15.13
N VAL A 148 0.43 -0.75 -14.49
CA VAL A 148 1.73 -1.40 -14.66
C VAL A 148 1.75 -2.82 -14.09
N LEU A 149 1.09 -3.06 -12.96
CA LEU A 149 1.04 -4.39 -12.38
C LEU A 149 0.21 -5.33 -13.24
N ALA A 150 -0.92 -4.87 -13.75
CA ALA A 150 -1.74 -5.64 -14.67
C ALA A 150 -0.97 -5.99 -15.95
N ALA A 151 -0.19 -5.04 -16.47
CA ALA A 151 0.65 -5.27 -17.64
C ALA A 151 1.71 -6.35 -17.40
N LEU A 152 2.16 -6.50 -16.15
CA LEU A 152 3.12 -7.54 -15.77
C LEU A 152 2.46 -8.89 -15.52
N GLY A 153 1.13 -8.97 -15.62
CA GLY A 153 0.40 -10.22 -15.40
C GLY A 153 -0.08 -10.41 -13.97
N VAL A 154 -0.02 -9.38 -13.13
CA VAL A 154 -0.54 -9.48 -11.78
C VAL A 154 -2.05 -9.29 -11.80
N ASP A 155 -2.77 -10.29 -11.27
CA ASP A 155 -4.22 -10.32 -11.23
C ASP A 155 -4.70 -10.14 -9.79
N LYS A 156 -5.67 -9.25 -9.58
CA LYS A 156 -6.17 -8.95 -8.24
C LYS A 156 -6.83 -10.16 -7.59
N ALA A 157 -7.66 -10.89 -8.32
CA ALA A 157 -8.36 -12.06 -7.77
C ALA A 157 -7.36 -13.13 -7.34
N THR A 158 -6.31 -13.35 -8.13
CA THR A 158 -5.26 -14.31 -7.80
C THR A 158 -4.46 -13.84 -6.58
N ALA A 159 -4.12 -12.54 -6.52
CA ALA A 159 -3.43 -11.97 -5.36
C ALA A 159 -4.26 -12.18 -4.10
N GLU A 160 -5.55 -11.90 -4.17
CA GLU A 160 -6.46 -12.04 -3.04
C GLU A 160 -6.53 -13.50 -2.57
N ALA A 161 -6.62 -14.45 -3.49
CA ALA A 161 -6.64 -15.87 -3.15
C ALA A 161 -5.34 -16.30 -2.48
N ASN A 162 -4.20 -15.85 -2.99
CA ASN A 162 -2.89 -16.16 -2.40
C ASN A 162 -2.77 -15.60 -0.99
N ILE A 163 -3.23 -14.37 -0.80
CA ILE A 163 -3.19 -13.71 0.51
C ILE A 163 -4.11 -14.43 1.50
N ALA A 164 -5.33 -14.74 1.10
CA ALA A 164 -6.29 -15.45 1.95
C ALA A 164 -5.74 -16.81 2.36
N GLY A 165 -5.11 -17.53 1.43
CA GLY A 165 -4.49 -18.81 1.71
C GLY A 165 -3.32 -18.69 2.70
N ALA A 166 -2.49 -17.69 2.55
CA ALA A 166 -1.36 -17.46 3.45
C ALA A 166 -1.81 -17.09 4.86
N VAL A 167 -2.85 -16.25 4.96
CA VAL A 167 -3.44 -15.87 6.26
C VAL A 167 -4.04 -17.09 6.95
N ALA A 168 -4.79 -17.91 6.22
CA ALA A 168 -5.38 -19.13 6.76
C ALA A 168 -4.31 -20.12 7.25
N ALA A 169 -3.24 -20.28 6.48
CA ALA A 169 -2.12 -21.15 6.86
C ALA A 169 -1.43 -20.65 8.13
N SER A 170 -1.26 -19.35 8.26
CA SER A 170 -0.65 -18.73 9.44
C SER A 170 -1.51 -18.96 10.69
N ARG A 171 -2.83 -18.81 10.56
CA ARG A 171 -3.77 -19.07 11.66
C ARG A 171 -3.73 -20.53 12.09
N ALA A 172 -3.76 -21.45 11.14
CA ALA A 172 -3.70 -22.88 11.42
C ALA A 172 -2.42 -23.25 12.17
N ALA A 173 -1.28 -22.67 11.75
CA ALA A 173 0.00 -22.90 12.42
C ALA A 173 -0.03 -22.39 13.88
N HIS A 174 -0.70 -21.28 14.12
CA HIS A 174 -0.83 -20.71 15.48
C HIS A 174 -1.73 -21.57 16.38
N GLU A 175 -2.80 -22.12 15.81
CA GLU A 175 -3.75 -22.94 16.56
C GLU A 175 -3.15 -24.30 16.96
N GLN A 176 -2.16 -24.78 16.26
CA GLN A 176 -1.50 -26.04 16.57
C GLN A 176 -0.44 -25.92 17.66
N LYS A 177 -0.14 -24.73 18.10
CA LYS A 177 0.79 -24.49 19.21
C LYS A 177 0.04 -24.36 20.53
#